data_6866e0741b69d5bfd05640a293585b67
#
_entry.id   6866e0741b69d5bfd05640a293585b67
#
_cell.length_a   1.000
_cell.length_b   1.000
_cell.length_c   1.000
_cell.angle_alpha   90.00
_cell.angle_beta   90.00
_cell.angle_gamma   90.00
#
_symmetry.space_group_name_H-M   'P 1'
#
loop_
_entity.id
_entity.type
_entity.pdbx_description
1 polymer ?
#
loop_
_entity_poly.entity_id
_entity_poly.type
_entity_poly.pdbx_seq_one_letter_code
_entity_poly.pdbx_strand_id
1 'polypeptide(L)'
;MAKLYFRYGAMNSGKSTALLQAAYNYEERGQSVLLAKPAIDTKGAGEISSRLGMTRQADFLIAPDASVRDLFDAERTRRRRLEDDALFSDDTRPDVSCLLIDEAQFLTRDQVDEVFRIAVEDGIPVMAYGIRTDFQTEAFPGSARLLEVAHSLEELKTICRCGRKALFNARKIGGDFVFSGDQVAIDAAAATVSSEHFVTYESLCGACYLDESGGVLAPR
;
A
#
# COMPACT_ATOMS: atom_id res chain seq x y z
N MET A 1 -16.36 16.41 6.72
CA MET A 1 -14.93 16.30 7.00
C MET A 1 -14.44 15.03 6.32
N ALA A 2 -13.46 15.14 5.45
CA ALA A 2 -12.86 13.97 4.79
C ALA A 2 -12.09 13.13 5.82
N LYS A 3 -11.77 11.89 5.45
CA LYS A 3 -11.21 10.91 6.37
C LYS A 3 -9.97 10.27 5.77
N LEU A 4 -9.02 9.92 6.63
CA LEU A 4 -7.96 8.97 6.33
C LEU A 4 -8.48 7.56 6.63
N TYR A 5 -8.45 6.69 5.62
CA TYR A 5 -8.80 5.27 5.71
C TYR A 5 -7.53 4.44 5.62
N PHE A 6 -7.36 3.48 6.51
CA PHE A 6 -6.33 2.46 6.36
C PHE A 6 -6.97 1.10 6.06
N ARG A 7 -6.79 0.63 4.84
CA ARG A 7 -7.24 -0.67 4.34
C ARG A 7 -6.08 -1.64 4.32
N TYR A 8 -6.03 -2.49 5.31
CA TYR A 8 -4.91 -3.40 5.50
C TYR A 8 -5.32 -4.87 5.38
N GLY A 9 -4.35 -5.73 5.14
CA GLY A 9 -4.56 -7.16 5.11
C GLY A 9 -3.26 -7.90 4.88
N ALA A 10 -3.24 -9.20 5.10
CA ALA A 10 -2.09 -10.04 4.76
C ALA A 10 -1.79 -9.95 3.24
N MET A 11 -0.64 -10.40 2.82
CA MET A 11 -0.33 -10.53 1.40
C MET A 11 -1.44 -11.34 0.71
N ASN A 12 -1.68 -11.06 -0.57
CA ASN A 12 -2.73 -11.74 -1.36
C ASN A 12 -4.18 -11.46 -0.92
N SER A 13 -4.42 -10.45 -0.08
CA SER A 13 -5.78 -10.04 0.32
C SER A 13 -6.51 -9.14 -0.71
N GLY A 14 -5.91 -8.90 -1.89
CA GLY A 14 -6.53 -8.10 -2.95
C GLY A 14 -6.44 -6.59 -2.74
N LYS A 15 -5.48 -6.08 -1.96
CA LYS A 15 -5.30 -4.65 -1.67
C LYS A 15 -5.21 -3.79 -2.93
N SER A 16 -4.25 -4.09 -3.82
CA SER A 16 -4.07 -3.33 -5.08
C SER A 16 -5.28 -3.46 -6.01
N THR A 17 -5.98 -4.61 -6.00
CA THR A 17 -7.26 -4.78 -6.73
C THR A 17 -8.33 -3.83 -6.18
N ALA A 18 -8.48 -3.77 -4.85
CA ALA A 18 -9.46 -2.89 -4.20
C ALA A 18 -9.12 -1.41 -4.39
N LEU A 19 -7.82 -1.06 -4.42
CA LEU A 19 -7.35 0.29 -4.73
C LEU A 19 -7.73 0.67 -6.18
N LEU A 20 -7.39 -0.15 -7.15
CA LEU A 20 -7.70 0.09 -8.56
C LEU A 20 -9.21 0.15 -8.82
N GLN A 21 -9.98 -0.67 -8.13
CA GLN A 21 -11.46 -0.62 -8.19
C GLN A 21 -11.99 0.69 -7.59
N ALA A 22 -11.41 1.17 -6.49
CA ALA A 22 -11.80 2.45 -5.90
C ALA A 22 -11.48 3.60 -6.87
N ALA A 23 -10.29 3.61 -7.49
CA ALA A 23 -9.91 4.59 -8.50
C ALA A 23 -10.91 4.62 -9.65
N TYR A 24 -11.21 3.44 -10.22
CA TYR A 24 -12.18 3.31 -11.30
C TYR A 24 -13.57 3.86 -10.92
N ASN A 25 -14.07 3.56 -9.72
CA ASN A 25 -15.39 4.02 -9.26
C ASN A 25 -15.49 5.54 -9.15
N TYR A 26 -14.41 6.24 -8.78
CA TYR A 26 -14.35 7.69 -8.79
C TYR A 26 -14.38 8.23 -10.23
N GLU A 27 -13.54 7.68 -11.09
CA GLU A 27 -13.38 8.14 -12.49
C GLU A 27 -14.62 7.89 -13.34
N GLU A 28 -15.30 6.77 -13.14
CA GLU A 28 -16.60 6.49 -13.79
C GLU A 28 -17.66 7.58 -13.50
N ARG A 29 -17.53 8.27 -12.38
CA ARG A 29 -18.37 9.40 -11.99
C ARG A 29 -17.79 10.75 -12.40
N GLY A 30 -16.72 10.76 -13.20
CA GLY A 30 -16.04 11.97 -13.63
C GLY A 30 -15.28 12.67 -12.51
N GLN A 31 -14.90 11.93 -11.45
CA GLN A 31 -14.11 12.46 -10.35
C GLN A 31 -12.63 12.12 -10.57
N SER A 32 -11.74 13.06 -10.25
CA SER A 32 -10.29 12.90 -10.41
C SER A 32 -9.67 12.27 -9.16
N VAL A 33 -8.82 11.25 -9.34
CA VAL A 33 -8.05 10.65 -8.24
C VAL A 33 -6.56 10.73 -8.49
N LEU A 34 -5.77 10.83 -7.42
CA LEU A 34 -4.32 10.68 -7.47
C LEU A 34 -3.93 9.31 -6.89
N LEU A 35 -3.04 8.63 -7.60
CA LEU A 35 -2.45 7.38 -7.17
C LEU A 35 -0.98 7.60 -6.79
N ALA A 36 -0.60 7.13 -5.62
CA ALA A 36 0.77 7.22 -5.13
C ALA A 36 1.26 5.87 -4.58
N LYS A 37 2.56 5.69 -4.58
CA LYS A 37 3.21 4.57 -3.88
C LYS A 37 4.61 4.95 -3.42
N PRO A 38 5.13 4.35 -2.33
CA PRO A 38 6.51 4.53 -1.92
C PRO A 38 7.51 4.05 -2.98
N ALA A 39 8.58 4.82 -3.18
CA ALA A 39 9.61 4.53 -4.18
C ALA A 39 10.47 3.31 -3.83
N ILE A 40 10.47 2.87 -2.56
CA ILE A 40 11.21 1.69 -2.09
C ILE A 40 10.63 0.37 -2.64
N ASP A 41 9.38 0.38 -3.08
CA ASP A 41 8.79 -0.77 -3.77
C ASP A 41 9.30 -0.81 -5.22
N THR A 42 10.35 -1.61 -5.44
CA THR A 42 11.00 -1.79 -6.76
C THR A 42 10.18 -2.61 -7.75
N LYS A 43 9.06 -3.20 -7.31
CA LYS A 43 8.17 -3.97 -8.18
C LYS A 43 7.42 -3.04 -9.11
N GLY A 44 7.82 -3.04 -10.40
CA GLY A 44 7.05 -2.40 -11.47
C GLY A 44 7.28 -0.90 -11.68
N ALA A 45 8.49 -0.35 -11.46
CA ALA A 45 8.86 1.01 -11.93
C ALA A 45 7.75 2.08 -11.80
N GLY A 46 7.09 2.13 -10.64
CA GLY A 46 5.99 3.07 -10.40
C GLY A 46 4.59 2.56 -10.80
N GLU A 47 4.49 1.34 -11.28
CA GLU A 47 3.21 0.74 -11.62
C GLU A 47 2.54 0.09 -10.40
N ILE A 48 1.24 0.32 -10.24
CA ILE A 48 0.36 -0.38 -9.30
C ILE A 48 -0.27 -1.53 -10.08
N SER A 49 0.06 -2.76 -9.70
CA SER A 49 -0.43 -3.96 -10.39
C SER A 49 -1.22 -4.86 -9.46
N SER A 50 -2.35 -5.37 -9.94
CA SER A 50 -3.13 -6.39 -9.26
C SER A 50 -2.80 -7.77 -9.82
N ARG A 51 -2.96 -8.81 -9.01
CA ARG A 51 -2.83 -10.21 -9.47
C ARG A 51 -3.88 -10.62 -10.50
N LEU A 52 -4.96 -9.86 -10.64
CA LEU A 52 -5.98 -10.06 -11.67
C LEU A 52 -5.58 -9.47 -13.03
N GLY A 53 -4.35 -8.96 -13.16
CA GLY A 53 -3.81 -8.42 -14.42
C GLY A 53 -4.18 -6.95 -14.67
N MET A 54 -4.87 -6.28 -13.75
CA MET A 54 -5.08 -4.83 -13.86
C MET A 54 -3.81 -4.11 -13.43
N THR A 55 -3.40 -3.14 -14.23
CA THR A 55 -2.22 -2.32 -13.97
C THR A 55 -2.54 -0.84 -14.19
N ARG A 56 -1.88 0.03 -13.43
CA ARG A 56 -1.98 1.46 -13.57
C ARG A 56 -0.72 2.16 -13.06
N GLN A 57 -0.26 3.16 -13.79
CA GLN A 57 0.86 3.99 -13.37
C GLN A 57 0.45 4.86 -12.18
N ALA A 58 1.32 4.92 -11.16
CA ALA A 58 1.17 5.89 -10.08
C ALA A 58 1.43 7.31 -10.61
N ASP A 59 0.67 8.27 -10.14
CA ASP A 59 0.83 9.67 -10.52
C ASP A 59 2.13 10.26 -9.94
N PHE A 60 2.52 9.80 -8.74
CA PHE A 60 3.81 10.14 -8.14
C PHE A 60 4.35 9.03 -7.24
N LEU A 61 5.67 9.01 -7.10
CA LEU A 61 6.39 8.12 -6.20
C LEU A 61 6.88 8.89 -4.98
N ILE A 62 6.79 8.25 -3.80
CA ILE A 62 7.16 8.85 -2.52
C ILE A 62 8.53 8.29 -2.11
N ALA A 63 9.59 9.07 -2.26
CA ALA A 63 10.90 8.72 -1.75
C ALA A 63 10.92 8.78 -0.20
N PRO A 64 11.79 8.02 0.49
CA PRO A 64 11.83 7.99 1.96
C PRO A 64 12.04 9.36 2.62
N ASP A 65 12.72 10.27 1.94
CA ASP A 65 13.05 11.63 2.38
C ASP A 65 12.16 12.72 1.77
N ALA A 66 11.20 12.33 0.92
CA ALA A 66 10.30 13.29 0.26
C ALA A 66 9.11 13.66 1.15
N SER A 67 8.66 14.92 1.05
CA SER A 67 7.38 15.35 1.58
C SER A 67 6.25 14.86 0.67
N VAL A 68 5.32 14.10 1.24
CA VAL A 68 4.10 13.67 0.54
C VAL A 68 3.23 14.88 0.22
N ARG A 69 3.23 15.88 1.12
CA ARG A 69 2.49 17.13 0.95
C ARG A 69 2.94 17.86 -0.29
N ASP A 70 4.25 18.07 -0.45
CA ASP A 70 4.81 18.80 -1.59
C ASP A 70 4.54 18.06 -2.91
N LEU A 71 4.69 16.74 -2.94
CA LEU A 71 4.40 15.93 -4.11
C LEU A 71 2.92 16.00 -4.50
N PHE A 72 2.03 15.91 -3.52
CA PHE A 72 0.59 16.01 -3.72
C PHE A 72 0.20 17.39 -4.29
N ASP A 73 0.70 18.49 -3.70
CA ASP A 73 0.40 19.85 -4.13
C ASP A 73 0.96 20.17 -5.52
N ALA A 74 2.15 19.64 -5.85
CA ALA A 74 2.74 19.75 -7.18
C ALA A 74 1.88 19.04 -8.24
N GLU A 75 1.45 17.81 -7.97
CA GLU A 75 0.63 17.03 -8.90
C GLU A 75 -0.78 17.62 -9.06
N ARG A 76 -1.37 18.11 -7.98
CA ARG A 76 -2.62 18.83 -7.98
C ARG A 76 -2.55 20.09 -8.85
N THR A 77 -1.47 20.86 -8.71
CA THR A 77 -1.23 22.06 -9.51
C THR A 77 -1.03 21.72 -10.99
N ARG A 78 -0.32 20.64 -11.29
CA ARG A 78 -0.11 20.16 -12.66
C ARG A 78 -1.45 19.82 -13.33
N ARG A 79 -2.34 19.13 -12.63
CA ARG A 79 -3.67 18.75 -13.15
C ARG A 79 -4.54 19.98 -13.41
N ARG A 80 -4.58 20.94 -12.49
CA ARG A 80 -5.32 22.20 -12.71
C ARG A 80 -4.89 22.89 -14.01
N ARG A 81 -3.59 23.01 -14.25
CA ARG A 81 -3.10 23.66 -15.50
C ARG A 81 -3.55 22.92 -16.76
N LEU A 82 -3.63 21.60 -16.73
CA LEU A 82 -4.11 20.80 -17.86
C LEU A 82 -5.62 20.97 -18.09
N GLU A 83 -6.38 21.18 -17.02
CA GLU A 83 -7.82 21.44 -17.09
C GLU A 83 -8.11 22.87 -17.56
N ASP A 84 -7.34 23.87 -17.11
CA ASP A 84 -7.45 25.28 -17.55
C ASP A 84 -7.13 25.44 -19.06
N ASP A 85 -6.23 24.64 -19.59
CA ASP A 85 -5.93 24.58 -21.03
C ASP A 85 -7.03 23.85 -21.86
N ALA A 86 -7.96 23.18 -21.20
CA ALA A 86 -9.08 22.50 -21.86
C ALA A 86 -10.23 23.49 -22.10
N LEU A 87 -10.70 23.58 -23.36
CA LEU A 87 -11.74 24.52 -23.83
C LEU A 87 -13.09 24.44 -23.10
N PHE A 88 -13.29 23.45 -22.21
CA PHE A 88 -14.52 23.23 -21.45
C PHE A 88 -14.20 22.73 -20.04
N SER A 89 -13.66 23.60 -19.17
CA SER A 89 -13.49 23.30 -17.75
C SER A 89 -14.82 23.47 -17.00
N ASP A 90 -15.31 22.42 -16.33
CA ASP A 90 -16.40 22.54 -15.37
C ASP A 90 -15.80 22.99 -14.03
N ASP A 91 -15.81 24.30 -13.79
CA ASP A 91 -15.19 24.98 -12.63
C ASP A 91 -15.79 24.58 -11.26
N THR A 92 -16.75 23.65 -11.24
CA THR A 92 -17.45 23.21 -10.03
C THR A 92 -16.89 21.92 -9.41
N ARG A 93 -16.02 21.20 -10.12
CA ARG A 93 -15.47 19.94 -9.63
C ARG A 93 -14.15 20.14 -8.91
N PRO A 94 -13.92 19.41 -7.78
CA PRO A 94 -12.62 19.45 -7.15
C PRO A 94 -11.56 18.86 -8.10
N ASP A 95 -10.44 19.53 -8.22
CA ASP A 95 -9.26 19.11 -8.99
C ASP A 95 -8.74 17.72 -8.60
N VAL A 96 -8.89 17.34 -7.33
CA VAL A 96 -8.62 15.99 -6.80
C VAL A 96 -9.73 15.61 -5.82
N SER A 97 -10.39 14.49 -6.08
CA SER A 97 -11.49 13.98 -5.27
C SER A 97 -11.05 12.95 -4.22
N CYS A 98 -9.92 12.28 -4.44
CA CYS A 98 -9.36 11.28 -3.52
C CYS A 98 -7.87 11.05 -3.80
N LEU A 99 -7.09 10.82 -2.75
CA LEU A 99 -5.72 10.31 -2.82
C LEU A 99 -5.73 8.82 -2.43
N LEU A 100 -5.18 7.97 -3.30
CA LEU A 100 -5.06 6.53 -3.11
C LEU A 100 -3.57 6.17 -3.01
N ILE A 101 -3.15 5.49 -1.94
CA ILE A 101 -1.75 5.14 -1.69
C ILE A 101 -1.64 3.62 -1.59
N ASP A 102 -0.89 3.00 -2.52
CA ASP A 102 -0.54 1.57 -2.43
C ASP A 102 0.74 1.37 -1.62
N GLU A 103 0.91 0.17 -1.03
CA GLU A 103 2.07 -0.23 -0.23
C GLU A 103 2.41 0.80 0.88
N ALA A 104 1.39 1.38 1.49
CA ALA A 104 1.51 2.46 2.49
C ALA A 104 2.28 2.09 3.76
N GLN A 105 2.54 0.80 4.01
CA GLN A 105 3.41 0.36 5.10
C GLN A 105 4.84 0.91 5.00
N PHE A 106 5.30 1.24 3.79
CA PHE A 106 6.63 1.77 3.56
C PHE A 106 6.74 3.28 3.75
N LEU A 107 5.65 3.96 4.06
CA LEU A 107 5.70 5.36 4.47
C LEU A 107 6.42 5.52 5.80
N THR A 108 7.11 6.63 5.97
CA THR A 108 7.63 7.03 7.28
C THR A 108 6.50 7.53 8.17
N ARG A 109 6.77 7.67 9.47
CA ARG A 109 5.81 8.22 10.43
C ARG A 109 5.38 9.64 10.06
N ASP A 110 6.35 10.48 9.67
CA ASP A 110 6.09 11.88 9.28
C ASP A 110 5.28 11.97 7.99
N GLN A 111 5.55 11.11 7.01
CA GLN A 111 4.78 11.03 5.78
C GLN A 111 3.31 10.64 6.04
N VAL A 112 3.05 9.76 7.00
CA VAL A 112 1.68 9.42 7.42
C VAL A 112 1.00 10.61 8.07
N ASP A 113 1.72 11.41 8.87
CA ASP A 113 1.18 12.63 9.48
C ASP A 113 0.82 13.68 8.41
N GLU A 114 1.62 13.81 7.35
CA GLU A 114 1.28 14.65 6.19
C GLU A 114 0.03 14.14 5.46
N VAL A 115 -0.07 12.84 5.23
CA VAL A 115 -1.25 12.19 4.63
C VAL A 115 -2.51 12.45 5.47
N PHE A 116 -2.41 12.39 6.80
CA PHE A 116 -3.50 12.73 7.71
C PHE A 116 -3.92 14.20 7.55
N ARG A 117 -2.96 15.13 7.44
CA ARG A 117 -3.23 16.56 7.24
C ARG A 117 -3.91 16.83 5.90
N ILE A 118 -3.52 16.16 4.82
CA ILE A 118 -4.21 16.24 3.53
C ILE A 118 -5.69 15.88 3.71
N ALA A 119 -5.99 14.82 4.45
CA ALA A 119 -7.38 14.42 4.67
C ALA A 119 -8.18 15.48 5.47
N VAL A 120 -7.58 16.07 6.51
CA VAL A 120 -8.28 16.94 7.45
C VAL A 120 -8.33 18.40 6.99
N GLU A 121 -7.18 18.93 6.53
CA GLU A 121 -7.00 20.34 6.20
C GLU A 121 -7.53 20.67 4.81
N ASP A 122 -7.22 19.81 3.80
CA ASP A 122 -7.70 20.01 2.42
C ASP A 122 -9.10 19.43 2.18
N GLY A 123 -9.61 18.62 3.11
CA GLY A 123 -10.92 17.99 2.95
C GLY A 123 -10.94 16.92 1.85
N ILE A 124 -9.80 16.33 1.49
CA ILE A 124 -9.65 15.31 0.46
C ILE A 124 -9.55 13.93 1.11
N PRO A 125 -10.48 12.98 0.83
CA PRO A 125 -10.37 11.62 1.35
C PRO A 125 -9.05 10.98 0.94
N VAL A 126 -8.38 10.29 1.88
CA VAL A 126 -7.18 9.52 1.62
C VAL A 126 -7.42 8.05 1.97
N MET A 127 -7.15 7.15 1.03
CA MET A 127 -7.24 5.71 1.23
C MET A 127 -5.85 5.09 1.12
N ALA A 128 -5.27 4.70 2.26
CA ALA A 128 -3.98 4.03 2.34
C ALA A 128 -4.19 2.52 2.36
N TYR A 129 -3.51 1.80 1.47
CA TYR A 129 -3.54 0.34 1.37
C TYR A 129 -2.18 -0.23 1.73
N GLY A 130 -2.15 -1.25 2.59
CA GLY A 130 -0.88 -1.83 3.02
C GLY A 130 -1.00 -3.11 3.83
N ILE A 131 0.14 -3.69 4.19
CA ILE A 131 0.22 -4.80 5.14
C ILE A 131 0.43 -4.25 6.55
N ARG A 132 -0.07 -4.95 7.56
CA ARG A 132 0.07 -4.52 8.96
C ARG A 132 1.45 -4.78 9.52
N THR A 133 1.91 -6.01 9.34
CA THR A 133 3.17 -6.50 9.89
C THR A 133 3.97 -7.24 8.82
N ASP A 134 5.26 -7.33 9.03
CA ASP A 134 6.16 -8.18 8.25
C ASP A 134 5.98 -9.69 8.56
N PHE A 135 6.92 -10.50 8.08
CA PHE A 135 6.94 -11.94 8.30
C PHE A 135 7.41 -12.34 9.72
N GLN A 136 7.97 -11.40 10.49
CA GLN A 136 8.37 -11.57 11.90
C GLN A 136 7.30 -11.07 12.87
N THR A 137 6.13 -10.68 12.36
CA THR A 137 5.02 -10.07 13.09
C THR A 137 5.29 -8.65 13.64
N GLU A 138 6.39 -8.03 13.22
CA GLU A 138 6.72 -6.64 13.56
C GLU A 138 5.98 -5.66 12.65
N ALA A 139 5.47 -4.58 13.24
CA ALA A 139 4.76 -3.57 12.47
C ALA A 139 5.74 -2.72 11.66
N PHE A 140 5.38 -2.43 10.40
CA PHE A 140 6.08 -1.40 9.63
C PHE A 140 5.81 -0.01 10.23
N PRO A 141 6.77 0.94 10.16
CA PRO A 141 6.60 2.28 10.71
C PRO A 141 5.35 3.01 10.20
N GLY A 142 5.11 2.95 8.89
CA GLY A 142 3.92 3.54 8.25
C GLY A 142 2.63 2.88 8.72
N SER A 143 2.60 1.55 8.81
CA SER A 143 1.42 0.81 9.29
C SER A 143 1.14 1.07 10.76
N ALA A 144 2.16 1.12 11.62
CA ALA A 144 1.99 1.46 13.02
C ALA A 144 1.36 2.85 13.16
N ARG A 145 1.86 3.85 12.42
CA ARG A 145 1.31 5.20 12.47
C ARG A 145 -0.09 5.29 11.89
N LEU A 146 -0.38 4.60 10.77
CA LEU A 146 -1.73 4.53 10.20
C LEU A 146 -2.74 3.91 11.16
N LEU A 147 -2.37 2.85 11.90
CA LEU A 147 -3.23 2.26 12.93
C LEU A 147 -3.52 3.22 14.09
N GLU A 148 -2.58 4.13 14.42
CA GLU A 148 -2.75 5.13 15.47
C GLU A 148 -3.68 6.28 15.07
N VAL A 149 -3.62 6.76 13.79
CA VAL A 149 -4.23 8.04 13.41
C VAL A 149 -5.35 7.93 12.38
N ALA A 150 -5.52 6.80 11.69
CA ALA A 150 -6.55 6.68 10.68
C ALA A 150 -7.97 6.79 11.30
N HIS A 151 -8.85 7.51 10.62
CA HIS A 151 -10.24 7.67 11.03
C HIS A 151 -11.07 6.39 10.85
N SER A 152 -10.63 5.52 9.93
CA SER A 152 -11.31 4.25 9.64
C SER A 152 -10.29 3.17 9.34
N LEU A 153 -10.45 2.02 9.99
CA LEU A 153 -9.63 0.83 9.81
C LEU A 153 -10.48 -0.26 9.17
N GLU A 154 -10.03 -0.78 8.03
CA GLU A 154 -10.74 -1.83 7.29
C GLU A 154 -9.78 -2.97 6.97
N GLU A 155 -10.12 -4.18 7.39
CA GLU A 155 -9.33 -5.37 7.11
C GLU A 155 -9.83 -6.08 5.87
N LEU A 156 -8.96 -6.18 4.85
CA LEU A 156 -9.17 -6.99 3.67
C LEU A 156 -8.79 -8.44 3.96
N LYS A 157 -9.78 -9.32 3.88
CA LYS A 157 -9.64 -10.72 4.30
C LYS A 157 -9.02 -11.57 3.20
N THR A 158 -8.15 -12.50 3.61
CA THR A 158 -7.66 -13.60 2.78
C THR A 158 -7.67 -14.91 3.55
N ILE A 159 -7.46 -16.02 2.86
CA ILE A 159 -7.63 -17.37 3.40
C ILE A 159 -6.26 -18.05 3.52
N CYS A 160 -6.01 -18.64 4.68
CA CYS A 160 -4.89 -19.52 4.94
C CYS A 160 -5.09 -20.88 4.23
N ARG A 161 -4.01 -21.60 3.95
CA ARG A 161 -4.03 -22.96 3.38
C ARG A 161 -4.93 -23.94 4.14
N CYS A 162 -5.15 -23.73 5.44
CA CYS A 162 -6.05 -24.56 6.26
C CYS A 162 -7.53 -24.11 6.20
N GLY A 163 -7.90 -23.14 5.35
CA GLY A 163 -9.26 -22.64 5.20
C GLY A 163 -9.67 -21.55 6.20
N ARG A 164 -8.86 -21.25 7.22
CA ARG A 164 -9.13 -20.20 8.20
C ARG A 164 -8.70 -18.83 7.64
N LYS A 165 -9.19 -17.74 8.23
CA LYS A 165 -8.76 -16.39 7.93
C LYS A 165 -7.26 -16.25 8.17
N ALA A 166 -6.52 -15.77 7.16
CA ALA A 166 -5.10 -15.46 7.26
C ALA A 166 -4.90 -14.04 7.83
N LEU A 167 -3.93 -13.91 8.73
CA LEU A 167 -3.59 -12.66 9.41
C LEU A 167 -2.12 -12.30 9.30
N PHE A 168 -1.27 -13.32 9.09
CA PHE A 168 0.19 -13.21 9.12
C PHE A 168 0.77 -13.49 7.74
N ASN A 169 1.91 -12.88 7.49
CA ASN A 169 2.72 -13.18 6.31
C ASN A 169 3.89 -14.05 6.76
N ALA A 170 4.15 -15.15 6.09
CA ALA A 170 5.30 -16.00 6.32
C ALA A 170 6.20 -15.96 5.09
N ARG A 171 7.52 -15.75 5.31
CA ARG A 171 8.52 -15.74 4.24
C ARG A 171 8.98 -17.16 3.95
N LYS A 172 9.18 -17.46 2.66
CA LYS A 172 9.80 -18.70 2.21
C LYS A 172 11.03 -18.38 1.34
N ILE A 173 12.09 -19.12 1.57
CA ILE A 173 13.31 -19.10 0.73
C ILE A 173 13.56 -20.53 0.25
N GLY A 174 13.60 -20.76 -1.04
CA GLY A 174 13.76 -22.10 -1.61
C GLY A 174 12.64 -23.09 -1.25
N GLY A 175 11.48 -22.58 -0.79
CA GLY A 175 10.35 -23.39 -0.35
C GLY A 175 10.22 -23.56 1.18
N ASP A 176 11.28 -23.33 1.96
CA ASP A 176 11.30 -23.44 3.41
C ASP A 176 10.89 -22.14 4.09
N PHE A 177 10.17 -22.23 5.21
CA PHE A 177 9.79 -21.08 6.00
C PHE A 177 10.97 -20.50 6.76
N VAL A 178 11.10 -19.15 6.70
CA VAL A 178 12.17 -18.38 7.36
C VAL A 178 11.54 -17.27 8.19
N PHE A 179 11.87 -17.21 9.48
CA PHE A 179 11.33 -16.26 10.45
C PHE A 179 12.40 -15.31 11.03
N SER A 180 13.59 -15.23 10.40
CA SER A 180 14.68 -14.35 10.78
C SER A 180 15.24 -13.62 9.55
N GLY A 181 15.91 -12.48 9.77
CA GLY A 181 16.51 -11.68 8.71
C GLY A 181 15.84 -10.31 8.56
N ASP A 182 16.27 -9.52 7.58
CA ASP A 182 15.79 -8.15 7.35
C ASP A 182 14.31 -8.09 7.04
N GLN A 183 13.65 -7.03 7.51
CA GLN A 183 12.22 -6.79 7.33
C GLN A 183 11.82 -6.76 5.85
N VAL A 184 12.63 -6.12 5.02
CA VAL A 184 12.44 -6.03 3.57
C VAL A 184 13.53 -6.85 2.88
N ALA A 185 13.18 -7.98 2.27
CA ALA A 185 14.05 -8.60 1.29
C ALA A 185 13.86 -7.84 -0.01
N ILE A 186 14.79 -6.95 -0.32
CA ILE A 186 14.90 -6.41 -1.68
C ILE A 186 15.37 -7.60 -2.52
N ASP A 187 14.57 -8.02 -3.51
CA ASP A 187 15.01 -8.96 -4.55
C ASP A 187 16.10 -8.26 -5.38
N ALA A 188 17.27 -8.06 -4.77
CA ALA A 188 18.45 -7.47 -5.41
C ALA A 188 19.04 -8.37 -6.51
N ALA A 189 18.35 -9.44 -6.90
CA ALA A 189 18.88 -10.46 -7.79
C ALA A 189 17.86 -11.01 -8.78
N ALA A 190 17.02 -10.17 -9.37
CA ALA A 190 16.24 -10.62 -10.56
C ALA A 190 17.11 -10.89 -11.79
N ALA A 191 18.42 -10.68 -11.72
CA ALA A 191 19.30 -10.80 -12.90
C ALA A 191 20.18 -12.05 -12.95
N THR A 192 20.42 -12.81 -11.85
CA THR A 192 21.40 -13.93 -11.87
C THR A 192 21.22 -14.95 -10.74
N VAL A 193 20.02 -15.33 -10.32
CA VAL A 193 19.88 -16.32 -9.24
C VAL A 193 19.31 -17.63 -9.76
N SER A 194 20.10 -18.69 -9.52
CA SER A 194 19.66 -20.09 -9.60
C SER A 194 18.34 -20.27 -8.82
N SER A 195 17.47 -21.15 -9.28
CA SER A 195 16.15 -21.47 -8.76
C SER A 195 16.05 -21.77 -7.24
N GLU A 196 17.18 -21.85 -6.55
CA GLU A 196 17.28 -22.26 -5.15
C GLU A 196 17.07 -21.12 -4.13
N HIS A 197 17.05 -19.83 -4.55
CA HIS A 197 16.96 -18.69 -3.63
C HIS A 197 15.73 -17.80 -3.86
N PHE A 198 14.70 -18.33 -4.50
CA PHE A 198 13.50 -17.57 -4.79
C PHE A 198 12.72 -17.26 -3.49
N VAL A 199 12.53 -15.97 -3.19
CA VAL A 199 11.77 -15.51 -2.01
C VAL A 199 10.29 -15.46 -2.37
N THR A 200 9.46 -16.15 -1.58
CA THR A 200 8.00 -16.09 -1.68
C THR A 200 7.38 -15.78 -0.32
N TYR A 201 6.12 -15.41 -0.34
CA TYR A 201 5.36 -15.17 0.87
C TYR A 201 4.04 -15.95 0.85
N GLU A 202 3.69 -16.54 1.99
CA GLU A 202 2.43 -17.23 2.20
C GLU A 202 1.64 -16.55 3.32
N SER A 203 0.32 -16.40 3.10
CA SER A 203 -0.56 -15.81 4.11
C SER A 203 -1.11 -16.89 5.02
N LEU A 204 -0.84 -16.82 6.31
CA LEU A 204 -1.18 -17.83 7.29
C LEU A 204 -2.14 -17.33 8.38
N CYS A 205 -2.97 -18.23 8.91
CA CYS A 205 -3.67 -18.00 10.18
C CYS A 205 -2.71 -18.15 11.36
N GLY A 206 -3.09 -17.67 12.55
CA GLY A 206 -2.22 -17.73 13.73
C GLY A 206 -1.76 -19.15 14.09
N ALA A 207 -2.62 -20.15 13.98
CA ALA A 207 -2.26 -21.52 14.29
C ALA A 207 -1.19 -22.07 13.32
N CYS A 208 -1.39 -21.90 12.00
CA CYS A 208 -0.41 -22.33 11.01
C CYS A 208 0.89 -21.55 11.10
N TYR A 209 0.83 -20.26 11.44
CA TYR A 209 2.04 -19.44 11.64
C TYR A 209 2.86 -19.95 12.83
N LEU A 210 2.22 -20.20 13.98
CA LEU A 210 2.90 -20.73 15.16
C LEU A 210 3.47 -22.15 14.93
N ASP A 211 2.77 -22.98 14.19
CA ASP A 211 3.22 -24.32 13.81
C ASP A 211 4.54 -24.25 13.01
N GLU A 212 4.58 -23.40 11.99
CA GLU A 212 5.76 -23.22 11.14
C GLU A 212 6.92 -22.48 11.83
N SER A 213 6.61 -21.53 12.72
CA SER A 213 7.62 -20.74 13.44
C SER A 213 8.18 -21.43 14.69
N GLY A 214 7.75 -22.66 14.98
CA GLY A 214 8.13 -23.37 16.22
C GLY A 214 7.56 -22.71 17.48
N GLY A 215 6.41 -22.05 17.39
CA GLY A 215 5.71 -21.42 18.51
C GLY A 215 6.14 -19.99 18.81
N VAL A 216 6.96 -19.36 17.95
CA VAL A 216 7.49 -18.00 18.16
C VAL A 216 6.71 -17.00 17.30
N LEU A 217 6.21 -15.91 17.90
CA LEU A 217 5.56 -14.83 17.16
C LEU A 217 6.58 -13.82 16.61
N ALA A 218 7.63 -13.54 17.36
CA ALA A 218 8.75 -12.71 16.91
C ALA A 218 10.06 -13.29 17.49
N PRO A 219 11.15 -13.37 16.72
CA PRO A 219 12.45 -13.69 17.30
C PRO A 219 12.84 -12.55 18.26
N ARG A 220 13.23 -12.92 19.48
CA ARG A 220 13.78 -12.00 20.48
C ARG A 220 15.27 -11.81 20.24
#